data_546fc85fa9f78dcec686c97b96fa8d86
#
_entry.id   546fc85fa9f78dcec686c97b96fa8d86
#
_cell.length_a   1.000
_cell.length_b   1.000
_cell.length_c   1.000
_cell.angle_alpha   90.00
_cell.angle_beta   90.00
_cell.angle_gamma   90.00
#
_symmetry.space_group_name_H-M   'P 1'
#
loop_
_entity.id
_entity.type
_entity.pdbx_description
1 polymer ?
#
loop_
_entity_poly.entity_id
_entity_poly.type
_entity_poly.pdbx_seq_one_letter_code
_entity_poly.pdbx_strand_id
1 'polypeptide(L)'
;IFAVVTGPVGYALALLFAWLINELDHTLRVIFTVVFYAPSISGGMAVIWNYLFSGDAKGLLNATLIRFGVIGDPINYLQNAAYVMPIMIVIILWMSLGTTFLSFIAGFQGIDRQYYEAGAIDGIRDRWQELWFITLPLMKPQLMFGAVMSITAAFGVGDIITQVVGFPSVDYCAHTVMNHLSDYGTIRYEMGYACAIATLLFVTMILCNKAVQALLRKVGG
;
A
#
# COMPACT_ATOMS: atom_id res chain seq x y z
N ILE A 1 14.07 -0.77 3.38
CA ILE A 1 13.10 -1.45 4.26
C ILE A 1 11.68 -1.16 3.77
N PHE A 2 11.23 0.11 3.67
CA PHE A 2 9.86 0.44 3.25
C PHE A 2 9.42 -0.30 1.99
N ALA A 3 10.14 -0.16 0.88
CA ALA A 3 9.75 -0.77 -0.40
C ALA A 3 9.65 -2.31 -0.33
N VAL A 4 10.54 -2.96 0.43
CA VAL A 4 10.55 -4.43 0.59
C VAL A 4 9.38 -4.92 1.46
N VAL A 5 9.02 -4.17 2.48
CA VAL A 5 7.90 -4.55 3.37
C VAL A 5 6.57 -4.12 2.76
N THR A 6 6.43 -2.84 2.37
CA THR A 6 5.13 -2.30 1.94
C THR A 6 4.73 -2.75 0.53
N GLY A 7 5.69 -2.99 -0.38
CA GLY A 7 5.41 -3.46 -1.72
C GLY A 7 4.69 -4.82 -1.74
N PRO A 8 5.35 -5.91 -1.32
CA PRO A 8 4.75 -7.24 -1.32
C PRO A 8 3.55 -7.37 -0.36
N VAL A 9 3.66 -6.81 0.86
CA VAL A 9 2.57 -6.89 1.84
C VAL A 9 1.38 -6.08 1.39
N GLY A 10 1.58 -4.85 0.88
CA GLY A 10 0.50 -4.02 0.34
C GLY A 10 -0.20 -4.66 -0.85
N TYR A 11 0.57 -5.30 -1.75
CA TYR A 11 0.02 -6.06 -2.87
C TYR A 11 -0.85 -7.24 -2.40
N ALA A 12 -0.35 -8.02 -1.45
CA ALA A 12 -1.08 -9.15 -0.88
C ALA A 12 -2.34 -8.72 -0.13
N LEU A 13 -2.26 -7.63 0.66
CA LEU A 13 -3.42 -7.04 1.35
C LEU A 13 -4.46 -6.52 0.35
N ALA A 14 -4.03 -5.83 -0.71
CA ALA A 14 -4.94 -5.34 -1.74
C ALA A 14 -5.70 -6.49 -2.42
N LEU A 15 -5.01 -7.61 -2.72
CA LEU A 15 -5.64 -8.79 -3.29
C LEU A 15 -6.62 -9.46 -2.31
N LEU A 16 -6.21 -9.60 -1.05
CA LEU A 16 -7.03 -10.20 0.00
C LEU A 16 -8.30 -9.39 0.25
N PHE A 17 -8.19 -8.07 0.41
CA PHE A 17 -9.35 -7.21 0.61
C PHE A 17 -10.26 -7.18 -0.63
N ALA A 18 -9.69 -7.17 -1.84
CA ALA A 18 -10.48 -7.24 -3.07
C ALA A 18 -11.26 -8.55 -3.15
N TRP A 19 -10.65 -9.67 -2.78
CA TRP A 19 -11.31 -10.97 -2.73
C TRP A 19 -12.44 -11.00 -1.70
N LEU A 20 -12.17 -10.57 -0.46
CA LEU A 20 -13.18 -10.54 0.62
C LEU A 20 -14.37 -9.63 0.25
N ILE A 21 -14.09 -8.46 -0.32
CA ILE A 21 -15.15 -7.52 -0.71
C ILE A 21 -15.93 -8.04 -1.91
N ASN A 22 -15.31 -8.81 -2.81
CA ASN A 22 -16.01 -9.41 -3.94
C ASN A 22 -17.05 -10.45 -3.52
N GLU A 23 -16.90 -11.08 -2.35
CA GLU A 23 -17.88 -12.03 -1.79
C GLU A 23 -19.14 -11.35 -1.23
N LEU A 24 -19.11 -10.03 -1.03
CA LEU A 24 -20.23 -9.27 -0.49
C LEU A 24 -21.31 -9.01 -1.56
N ASP A 25 -22.53 -8.75 -1.08
CA ASP A 25 -23.64 -8.28 -1.92
C ASP A 25 -23.26 -6.99 -2.65
N HIS A 26 -23.87 -6.75 -3.82
CA HIS A 26 -23.54 -5.61 -4.70
C HIS A 26 -23.49 -4.27 -3.94
N THR A 27 -24.47 -3.97 -3.08
CA THR A 27 -24.53 -2.70 -2.35
C THR A 27 -23.38 -2.56 -1.35
N LEU A 28 -23.11 -3.60 -0.56
CA LEU A 28 -22.01 -3.61 0.40
C LEU A 28 -20.66 -3.54 -0.30
N ARG A 29 -20.51 -4.28 -1.40
CA ARG A 29 -19.30 -4.25 -2.24
C ARG A 29 -18.97 -2.83 -2.69
N VAL A 30 -19.94 -2.09 -3.21
CA VAL A 30 -19.75 -0.69 -3.66
C VAL A 30 -19.34 0.19 -2.49
N ILE A 31 -20.05 0.11 -1.36
CA ILE A 31 -19.75 0.92 -0.16
C ILE A 31 -18.32 0.66 0.32
N PHE A 32 -17.94 -0.61 0.53
CA PHE A 32 -16.61 -0.94 1.00
C PHE A 32 -15.52 -0.59 -0.02
N THR A 33 -15.77 -0.77 -1.31
CA THR A 33 -14.83 -0.35 -2.36
C THR A 33 -14.55 1.14 -2.27
N VAL A 34 -15.59 1.97 -2.13
CA VAL A 34 -15.43 3.43 -1.98
C VAL A 34 -14.68 3.78 -0.69
N VAL A 35 -15.03 3.17 0.44
CA VAL A 35 -14.39 3.43 1.74
C VAL A 35 -12.90 3.08 1.72
N PHE A 36 -12.53 1.94 1.15
CA PHE A 36 -11.12 1.52 1.08
C PHE A 36 -10.32 2.26 0.02
N TYR A 37 -10.97 2.72 -1.05
CA TYR A 37 -10.31 3.50 -2.10
C TYR A 37 -10.20 4.99 -1.77
N ALA A 38 -11.12 5.56 -0.98
CA ALA A 38 -11.15 6.98 -0.62
C ALA A 38 -9.81 7.54 -0.10
N PRO A 39 -9.04 6.82 0.75
CA PRO A 39 -7.72 7.28 1.20
C PRO A 39 -6.74 7.59 0.08
N SER A 40 -6.74 6.81 -0.98
CA SER A 40 -5.79 6.97 -2.08
C SER A 40 -6.07 8.17 -2.98
N ILE A 41 -7.31 8.68 -2.97
CA ILE A 41 -7.73 9.84 -3.79
C ILE A 41 -7.61 11.14 -2.97
N SER A 42 -7.72 11.05 -1.65
CA SER A 42 -7.74 12.23 -0.79
C SER A 42 -6.35 12.81 -0.59
N GLY A 43 -6.09 13.99 -1.15
CA GLY A 43 -4.83 14.73 -0.90
C GLY A 43 -4.65 15.20 0.55
N GLY A 44 -5.69 15.12 1.39
CA GLY A 44 -5.68 15.55 2.80
C GLY A 44 -5.39 14.43 3.81
N MET A 45 -5.08 13.22 3.38
CA MET A 45 -4.90 12.08 4.28
C MET A 45 -3.77 12.26 5.29
N ALA A 46 -2.68 12.92 4.91
CA ALA A 46 -1.60 13.23 5.85
C ALA A 46 -2.07 14.03 7.06
N VAL A 47 -3.01 14.96 6.88
CA VAL A 47 -3.59 15.76 7.97
C VAL A 47 -4.37 14.88 8.95
N ILE A 48 -5.15 13.92 8.44
CA ILE A 48 -5.92 12.97 9.27
C ILE A 48 -4.96 12.10 10.09
N TRP A 49 -3.91 11.58 9.47
CA TRP A 49 -2.92 10.78 10.17
C TRP A 49 -2.12 11.59 11.19
N ASN A 50 -1.76 12.84 10.87
CA ASN A 50 -1.11 13.75 11.81
C ASN A 50 -2.00 14.02 13.03
N TYR A 51 -3.30 14.22 12.84
CA TYR A 51 -4.24 14.39 13.94
C TYR A 51 -4.42 13.10 14.77
N LEU A 52 -4.49 11.95 14.11
CA LEU A 52 -4.63 10.65 14.76
C LEU A 52 -3.45 10.34 15.67
N PHE A 53 -2.21 10.54 15.17
CA PHE A 53 -0.96 10.26 15.88
C PHE A 53 -0.32 11.50 16.51
N SER A 54 -1.09 12.59 16.70
CA SER A 54 -0.59 13.79 17.39
C SER A 54 -0.08 13.44 18.78
N GLY A 55 1.11 13.99 19.13
CA GLY A 55 1.71 13.84 20.44
C GLY A 55 0.99 14.55 21.58
N ASP A 56 -0.04 15.35 21.27
CA ASP A 56 -0.81 16.08 22.27
C ASP A 56 -1.82 15.17 22.99
N ALA A 57 -2.20 15.55 24.22
CA ALA A 57 -3.26 14.86 24.96
C ALA A 57 -4.63 14.91 24.26
N LYS A 58 -4.82 15.85 23.32
CA LYS A 58 -6.02 15.98 22.48
C LYS A 58 -5.94 15.17 21.17
N GLY A 59 -4.79 14.60 20.83
CA GLY A 59 -4.65 13.68 19.69
C GLY A 59 -5.59 12.49 19.86
N LEU A 60 -6.23 12.06 18.78
CA LEU A 60 -7.31 11.06 18.86
C LEU A 60 -6.85 9.77 19.54
N LEU A 61 -5.65 9.28 19.21
CA LEU A 61 -5.09 8.07 19.80
C LEU A 61 -4.75 8.27 21.28
N ASN A 62 -4.05 9.35 21.63
CA ASN A 62 -3.71 9.67 23.02
C ASN A 62 -4.96 9.90 23.87
N ALA A 63 -5.92 10.69 23.38
CA ALA A 63 -7.18 10.94 24.08
C ALA A 63 -7.98 9.66 24.36
N THR A 64 -8.00 8.74 23.39
CA THR A 64 -8.70 7.44 23.59
C THR A 64 -7.96 6.55 24.58
N LEU A 65 -6.63 6.43 24.48
CA LEU A 65 -5.83 5.60 25.38
C LEU A 65 -5.82 6.13 26.82
N ILE A 66 -5.76 7.46 27.00
CA ILE A 66 -5.89 8.10 28.34
C ILE A 66 -7.28 7.86 28.90
N ARG A 67 -8.34 8.00 28.09
CA ARG A 67 -9.72 7.76 28.52
C ARG A 67 -9.96 6.32 28.97
N PHE A 68 -9.32 5.35 28.33
CA PHE A 68 -9.38 3.93 28.73
C PHE A 68 -8.40 3.56 29.85
N GLY A 69 -7.60 4.52 30.35
CA GLY A 69 -6.62 4.29 31.42
C GLY A 69 -5.42 3.42 31.03
N VAL A 70 -5.18 3.26 29.72
CA VAL A 70 -4.06 2.46 29.19
C VAL A 70 -2.72 3.19 29.37
N ILE A 71 -2.74 4.52 29.20
CA ILE A 71 -1.58 5.40 29.38
C ILE A 71 -1.94 6.55 30.32
N GLY A 72 -0.96 7.00 31.14
CA GLY A 72 -1.11 8.15 32.03
C GLY A 72 -0.77 9.47 31.35
N ASP A 73 0.28 9.47 30.52
CA ASP A 73 0.80 10.65 29.83
C ASP A 73 0.72 10.48 28.30
N PRO A 74 0.57 11.57 27.54
CA PRO A 74 0.52 11.53 26.10
C PRO A 74 1.87 11.11 25.50
N ILE A 75 1.84 10.23 24.49
CA ILE A 75 3.01 9.72 23.80
C ILE A 75 3.22 10.49 22.51
N ASN A 76 4.47 10.94 22.27
CA ASN A 76 4.87 11.60 21.03
C ASN A 76 5.24 10.54 19.96
N TYR A 77 4.24 10.06 19.23
CA TYR A 77 4.40 8.97 18.25
C TYR A 77 5.26 9.38 17.05
N LEU A 78 5.06 10.58 16.50
CA LEU A 78 5.72 11.05 15.27
C LEU A 78 7.10 11.70 15.54
N GLN A 79 7.47 11.89 16.80
CA GLN A 79 8.77 12.47 17.20
C GLN A 79 9.67 11.45 17.91
N ASN A 80 9.29 10.19 17.95
CA ASN A 80 10.11 9.14 18.54
C ASN A 80 10.48 8.13 17.47
N ALA A 81 11.78 7.98 17.18
CA ALA A 81 12.33 7.10 16.15
C ALA A 81 11.81 5.64 16.26
N ALA A 82 11.52 5.17 17.48
CA ALA A 82 11.02 3.81 17.71
C ALA A 82 9.59 3.60 17.15
N TYR A 83 8.75 4.63 17.17
CA TYR A 83 7.36 4.54 16.73
C TYR A 83 7.13 4.99 15.29
N VAL A 84 7.95 5.91 14.78
CA VAL A 84 7.80 6.48 13.43
C VAL A 84 7.81 5.40 12.35
N MET A 85 8.79 4.49 12.37
CA MET A 85 8.92 3.44 11.34
C MET A 85 7.68 2.52 11.28
N PRO A 86 7.22 1.87 12.37
CA PRO A 86 6.04 1.02 12.34
C PRO A 86 4.76 1.80 11.97
N ILE A 87 4.59 3.02 12.47
CA ILE A 87 3.42 3.85 12.13
C ILE A 87 3.40 4.18 10.64
N MET A 88 4.54 4.58 10.07
CA MET A 88 4.63 4.87 8.65
C MET A 88 4.36 3.63 7.80
N ILE A 89 4.80 2.44 8.21
CA ILE A 89 4.47 1.18 7.53
C ILE A 89 2.95 0.97 7.52
N VAL A 90 2.27 1.14 8.64
CA VAL A 90 0.80 1.00 8.74
C VAL A 90 0.08 2.00 7.83
N ILE A 91 0.49 3.27 7.85
CA ILE A 91 -0.08 4.32 7.00
C ILE A 91 0.10 3.98 5.51
N ILE A 92 1.31 3.60 5.12
CA ILE A 92 1.62 3.26 3.72
C ILE A 92 0.86 2.00 3.28
N LEU A 93 0.74 0.98 4.12
CA LEU A 93 -0.06 -0.20 3.83
C LEU A 93 -1.55 0.15 3.65
N TRP A 94 -2.11 1.01 4.48
CA TRP A 94 -3.47 1.50 4.30
C TRP A 94 -3.63 2.25 2.97
N MET A 95 -2.69 3.13 2.64
CA MET A 95 -2.72 3.88 1.39
C MET A 95 -2.43 3.01 0.16
N SER A 96 -1.84 1.83 0.32
CA SER A 96 -1.62 0.88 -0.78
C SER A 96 -2.92 0.28 -1.33
N LEU A 97 -4.04 0.40 -0.59
CA LEU A 97 -5.39 0.08 -1.04
C LEU A 97 -5.91 1.16 -2.02
N GLY A 98 -5.15 1.41 -3.07
CA GLY A 98 -5.44 2.39 -4.10
C GLY A 98 -5.72 1.74 -5.46
N THR A 99 -4.99 2.18 -6.48
CA THR A 99 -5.16 1.74 -7.86
C THR A 99 -4.99 0.22 -8.02
N THR A 100 -4.06 -0.40 -7.27
CA THR A 100 -3.84 -1.85 -7.26
C THR A 100 -5.08 -2.60 -6.78
N PHE A 101 -5.67 -2.17 -5.66
CA PHE A 101 -6.89 -2.74 -5.11
C PHE A 101 -8.07 -2.63 -6.09
N LEU A 102 -8.25 -1.44 -6.69
CA LEU A 102 -9.33 -1.21 -7.66
C LEU A 102 -9.17 -2.09 -8.92
N SER A 103 -7.94 -2.28 -9.39
CA SER A 103 -7.64 -3.20 -10.48
C SER A 103 -8.03 -4.64 -10.15
N PHE A 104 -7.81 -5.09 -8.91
CA PHE A 104 -8.21 -6.42 -8.48
C PHE A 104 -9.72 -6.57 -8.38
N ILE A 105 -10.43 -5.56 -7.83
CA ILE A 105 -11.90 -5.55 -7.83
C ILE A 105 -12.45 -5.68 -9.26
N ALA A 106 -11.91 -4.89 -10.21
CA ALA A 106 -12.30 -4.98 -11.62
C ALA A 106 -11.97 -6.36 -12.21
N GLY A 107 -10.84 -6.95 -11.84
CA GLY A 107 -10.46 -8.29 -12.26
C GLY A 107 -11.45 -9.36 -11.78
N PHE A 108 -11.79 -9.35 -10.48
CA PHE A 108 -12.78 -10.28 -9.92
C PHE A 108 -14.16 -10.15 -10.59
N GLN A 109 -14.59 -8.92 -10.86
CA GLN A 109 -15.90 -8.67 -11.51
C GLN A 109 -15.90 -8.98 -13.01
N GLY A 110 -14.73 -9.04 -13.65
CA GLY A 110 -14.60 -9.36 -15.08
C GLY A 110 -14.62 -10.84 -15.40
N ILE A 111 -14.62 -11.74 -14.40
CA ILE A 111 -14.65 -13.18 -14.62
C ILE A 111 -16.09 -13.63 -14.83
N ASP A 112 -16.35 -14.30 -15.95
CA ASP A 112 -17.67 -14.84 -16.24
C ASP A 112 -17.99 -16.01 -15.29
N ARG A 113 -19.23 -16.04 -14.82
CA ARG A 113 -19.75 -17.04 -13.89
C ARG A 113 -19.65 -18.46 -14.43
N GLN A 114 -19.73 -18.65 -15.74
CA GLN A 114 -19.60 -19.95 -16.42
C GLN A 114 -18.29 -20.69 -16.07
N TYR A 115 -17.19 -19.95 -15.79
CA TYR A 115 -15.93 -20.61 -15.39
C TYR A 115 -16.03 -21.25 -14.01
N TYR A 116 -16.75 -20.65 -13.09
CA TYR A 116 -16.97 -21.20 -11.75
C TYR A 116 -17.96 -22.39 -11.81
N GLU A 117 -18.98 -22.30 -12.66
CA GLU A 117 -19.94 -23.39 -12.87
C GLU A 117 -19.27 -24.61 -13.52
N ALA A 118 -18.40 -24.41 -14.51
CA ALA A 118 -17.59 -25.49 -15.09
C ALA A 118 -16.63 -26.09 -14.06
N GLY A 119 -15.94 -25.27 -13.27
CA GLY A 119 -15.04 -25.71 -12.19
C GLY A 119 -15.76 -26.56 -11.14
N ALA A 120 -17.02 -26.24 -10.82
CA ALA A 120 -17.83 -27.04 -9.90
C ALA A 120 -18.13 -28.44 -10.46
N ILE A 121 -18.33 -28.57 -11.78
CA ILE A 121 -18.49 -29.86 -12.46
C ILE A 121 -17.18 -30.66 -12.43
N ASP A 122 -16.03 -29.98 -12.60
CA ASP A 122 -14.69 -30.58 -12.55
C ASP A 122 -14.25 -30.94 -11.12
N GLY A 123 -15.10 -30.69 -10.10
CA GLY A 123 -14.87 -31.12 -8.72
C GLY A 123 -14.24 -30.07 -7.81
N ILE A 124 -14.15 -28.79 -8.22
CA ILE A 124 -13.76 -27.67 -7.36
C ILE A 124 -14.90 -27.40 -6.38
N ARG A 125 -14.63 -27.51 -5.07
CA ARG A 125 -15.66 -27.39 -4.01
C ARG A 125 -15.45 -26.21 -3.09
N ASP A 126 -14.20 -25.77 -2.93
CA ASP A 126 -13.81 -24.76 -1.95
C ASP A 126 -13.46 -23.42 -2.62
N ARG A 127 -13.77 -22.32 -1.94
CA ARG A 127 -13.42 -20.96 -2.37
C ARG A 127 -11.91 -20.76 -2.59
N TRP A 128 -11.06 -21.44 -1.83
CA TRP A 128 -9.62 -21.44 -2.03
C TRP A 128 -9.21 -22.13 -3.33
N GLN A 129 -9.86 -23.23 -3.67
CA GLN A 129 -9.63 -23.92 -4.94
C GLN A 129 -10.08 -23.05 -6.12
N GLU A 130 -11.26 -22.42 -6.03
CA GLU A 130 -11.74 -21.45 -7.02
C GLU A 130 -10.72 -20.31 -7.22
N LEU A 131 -10.21 -19.75 -6.12
CA LEU A 131 -9.21 -18.67 -6.18
C LEU A 131 -7.95 -19.12 -6.93
N TRP A 132 -7.38 -20.28 -6.57
CA TRP A 132 -6.11 -20.74 -7.14
C TRP A 132 -6.22 -21.27 -8.56
N PHE A 133 -7.27 -22.01 -8.89
CA PHE A 133 -7.37 -22.72 -10.16
C PHE A 133 -8.15 -21.96 -11.23
N ILE A 134 -9.05 -21.05 -10.83
CA ILE A 134 -9.88 -20.31 -11.78
C ILE A 134 -9.52 -18.81 -11.74
N THR A 135 -9.63 -18.19 -10.56
CA THR A 135 -9.59 -16.73 -10.43
C THR A 135 -8.21 -16.16 -10.73
N LEU A 136 -7.17 -16.62 -10.04
CA LEU A 136 -5.81 -16.09 -10.22
C LEU A 136 -5.28 -16.27 -11.65
N PRO A 137 -5.45 -17.43 -12.32
CA PRO A 137 -5.06 -17.56 -13.72
C PRO A 137 -5.78 -16.60 -14.67
N LEU A 138 -7.10 -16.43 -14.50
CA LEU A 138 -7.89 -15.52 -15.34
C LEU A 138 -7.60 -14.04 -15.05
N MET A 139 -7.22 -13.70 -13.81
CA MET A 139 -6.82 -12.36 -13.41
C MET A 139 -5.36 -12.01 -13.70
N LYS A 140 -4.62 -12.85 -14.39
CA LYS A 140 -3.19 -12.62 -14.68
C LYS A 140 -2.86 -11.22 -15.21
N PRO A 141 -3.60 -10.62 -16.14
CA PRO A 141 -3.35 -9.24 -16.59
C PRO A 141 -3.48 -8.21 -15.48
N GLN A 142 -4.51 -8.33 -14.62
CA GLN A 142 -4.77 -7.42 -13.50
C GLN A 142 -3.72 -7.60 -12.39
N LEU A 143 -3.28 -8.84 -12.15
CA LEU A 143 -2.18 -9.14 -11.22
C LEU A 143 -0.88 -8.49 -11.68
N MET A 144 -0.54 -8.59 -12.97
CA MET A 144 0.65 -7.97 -13.53
C MET A 144 0.58 -6.44 -13.46
N PHE A 145 -0.57 -5.85 -13.79
CA PHE A 145 -0.80 -4.40 -13.68
C PHE A 145 -0.69 -3.93 -12.23
N GLY A 146 -1.37 -4.62 -11.31
CA GLY A 146 -1.33 -4.33 -9.88
C GLY A 146 0.10 -4.40 -9.31
N ALA A 147 0.91 -5.37 -9.75
CA ALA A 147 2.30 -5.48 -9.32
C ALA A 147 3.14 -4.27 -9.76
N VAL A 148 2.99 -3.81 -11.00
CA VAL A 148 3.67 -2.61 -11.50
C VAL A 148 3.28 -1.39 -10.67
N MET A 149 1.98 -1.20 -10.43
CA MET A 149 1.47 -0.07 -9.65
C MET A 149 1.93 -0.11 -8.19
N SER A 150 1.92 -1.30 -7.56
CA SER A 150 2.38 -1.49 -6.19
C SER A 150 3.87 -1.21 -6.03
N ILE A 151 4.70 -1.67 -6.96
CA ILE A 151 6.14 -1.39 -6.95
C ILE A 151 6.38 0.12 -7.10
N THR A 152 5.72 0.77 -8.06
CA THR A 152 5.84 2.22 -8.28
C THR A 152 5.45 3.00 -7.03
N ALA A 153 4.33 2.63 -6.40
CA ALA A 153 3.88 3.25 -5.16
C ALA A 153 4.88 3.04 -3.99
N ALA A 154 5.43 1.83 -3.85
CA ALA A 154 6.38 1.50 -2.79
C ALA A 154 7.71 2.27 -2.88
N PHE A 155 8.14 2.63 -4.08
CA PHE A 155 9.32 3.49 -4.28
C PHE A 155 8.99 4.99 -4.11
N GLY A 156 7.72 5.39 -4.33
CA GLY A 156 7.26 6.79 -4.26
C GLY A 156 6.82 7.27 -2.87
N VAL A 157 7.04 6.52 -1.80
CA VAL A 157 6.52 6.83 -0.44
C VAL A 157 7.14 8.07 0.23
N GLY A 158 8.18 8.69 -0.36
CA GLY A 158 8.87 9.83 0.24
C GLY A 158 7.96 11.01 0.57
N ASP A 159 7.01 11.32 -0.31
CA ASP A 159 6.12 12.48 -0.15
C ASP A 159 5.19 12.34 1.05
N ILE A 160 4.58 11.16 1.24
CA ILE A 160 3.70 10.92 2.40
C ILE A 160 4.48 10.94 3.72
N ILE A 161 5.71 10.41 3.72
CA ILE A 161 6.60 10.47 4.89
C ILE A 161 6.88 11.93 5.25
N THR A 162 7.24 12.75 4.27
CA THR A 162 7.51 14.18 4.49
C THR A 162 6.28 14.92 5.00
N GLN A 163 5.08 14.59 4.51
CA GLN A 163 3.83 15.22 4.94
C GLN A 163 3.42 14.82 6.36
N VAL A 164 3.69 13.59 6.79
CA VAL A 164 3.26 13.07 8.10
C VAL A 164 4.30 13.32 9.18
N VAL A 165 5.57 13.03 8.92
CA VAL A 165 6.64 13.10 9.92
C VAL A 165 7.42 14.41 9.83
N GLY A 166 7.35 15.08 8.68
CA GLY A 166 8.17 16.24 8.37
C GLY A 166 9.53 15.86 7.76
N PHE A 167 10.29 16.89 7.40
CA PHE A 167 11.63 16.72 6.83
C PHE A 167 12.62 17.69 7.52
N PRO A 168 13.77 17.18 8.00
CA PRO A 168 14.18 15.78 8.12
C PRO A 168 13.35 15.01 9.19
N SER A 169 13.16 13.70 9.00
CA SER A 169 12.55 12.88 10.05
C SER A 169 13.49 12.75 11.26
N VAL A 170 12.93 12.50 12.43
CA VAL A 170 13.71 12.34 13.68
C VAL A 170 14.74 11.25 13.49
N ASP A 171 16.00 11.54 13.78
CA ASP A 171 17.16 10.65 13.62
C ASP A 171 17.24 10.01 12.22
N TYR A 172 16.66 10.63 11.20
CA TYR A 172 16.55 10.09 9.83
C TYR A 172 15.91 8.69 9.76
N CYS A 173 15.14 8.27 10.78
CA CYS A 173 14.58 6.92 10.90
C CYS A 173 13.62 6.55 9.76
N ALA A 174 12.93 7.53 9.16
CA ALA A 174 12.03 7.34 8.02
C ALA A 174 12.60 7.93 6.71
N HIS A 175 13.89 8.21 6.65
CA HIS A 175 14.51 8.80 5.46
C HIS A 175 14.59 7.79 4.32
N THR A 176 13.98 8.10 3.19
CA THR A 176 13.99 7.25 1.99
C THR A 176 14.92 7.81 0.93
N VAL A 177 15.22 6.99 -0.09
CA VAL A 177 16.01 7.45 -1.25
C VAL A 177 15.31 8.62 -1.96
N MET A 178 13.96 8.63 -1.98
CA MET A 178 13.19 9.71 -2.58
C MET A 178 13.33 11.02 -1.78
N ASN A 179 13.31 10.94 -0.45
CA ASN A 179 13.57 12.09 0.41
C ASN A 179 14.99 12.62 0.23
N HIS A 180 15.97 11.72 0.11
CA HIS A 180 17.36 12.08 -0.15
C HIS A 180 17.53 12.77 -1.51
N LEU A 181 16.87 12.25 -2.55
CA LEU A 181 16.84 12.88 -3.87
C LEU A 181 16.25 14.29 -3.82
N SER A 182 15.13 14.48 -3.11
CA SER A 182 14.50 15.78 -2.95
C SER A 182 15.38 16.75 -2.18
N ASP A 183 16.08 16.31 -1.12
CA ASP A 183 17.01 17.14 -0.36
C ASP A 183 18.12 17.70 -1.25
N TYR A 184 18.81 16.81 -1.97
CA TYR A 184 19.93 17.24 -2.82
C TYR A 184 19.47 18.00 -4.07
N GLY A 185 18.31 17.65 -4.64
CA GLY A 185 17.79 18.31 -5.85
C GLY A 185 17.16 19.67 -5.58
N THR A 186 16.34 19.80 -4.53
CA THR A 186 15.52 20.99 -4.33
C THR A 186 16.03 21.91 -3.21
N ILE A 187 16.68 21.36 -2.17
CA ILE A 187 17.17 22.15 -1.03
C ILE A 187 18.63 22.55 -1.22
N ARG A 188 19.49 21.59 -1.59
CA ARG A 188 20.92 21.84 -1.76
C ARG A 188 21.32 22.28 -3.18
N TYR A 189 20.40 22.14 -4.14
CA TYR A 189 20.60 22.46 -5.56
C TYR A 189 21.77 21.70 -6.22
N GLU A 190 22.12 20.53 -5.70
CA GLU A 190 23.13 19.64 -6.30
C GLU A 190 22.49 18.73 -7.37
N MET A 191 22.02 19.35 -8.47
CA MET A 191 21.25 18.68 -9.51
C MET A 191 21.95 17.46 -10.11
N GLY A 192 23.28 17.52 -10.31
CA GLY A 192 24.06 16.40 -10.86
C GLY A 192 23.98 15.15 -9.99
N TYR A 193 24.12 15.32 -8.67
CA TYR A 193 24.01 14.22 -7.73
C TYR A 193 22.57 13.70 -7.63
N ALA A 194 21.58 14.58 -7.57
CA ALA A 194 20.17 14.20 -7.57
C ALA A 194 19.79 13.41 -8.83
N CYS A 195 20.23 13.82 -10.02
CA CYS A 195 20.01 13.09 -11.27
C CYS A 195 20.65 11.70 -11.27
N ALA A 196 21.84 11.55 -10.70
CA ALA A 196 22.49 10.24 -10.56
C ALA A 196 21.65 9.30 -9.67
N ILE A 197 21.17 9.78 -8.51
CA ILE A 197 20.29 9.00 -7.61
C ILE A 197 18.97 8.64 -8.31
N ALA A 198 18.34 9.59 -9.02
CA ALA A 198 17.11 9.35 -9.76
C ALA A 198 17.29 8.25 -10.81
N THR A 199 18.40 8.28 -11.54
CA THR A 199 18.74 7.27 -12.56
C THR A 199 18.93 5.89 -11.93
N LEU A 200 19.66 5.78 -10.82
CA LEU A 200 19.85 4.52 -10.10
C LEU A 200 18.52 3.97 -9.57
N LEU A 201 17.70 4.83 -8.99
CA LEU A 201 16.38 4.45 -8.49
C LEU A 201 15.48 3.97 -9.64
N PHE A 202 15.47 4.65 -10.76
CA PHE A 202 14.69 4.27 -11.94
C PHE A 202 15.12 2.91 -12.50
N VAL A 203 16.43 2.68 -12.65
CA VAL A 203 16.97 1.38 -13.10
C VAL A 203 16.59 0.27 -12.11
N THR A 204 16.73 0.51 -10.81
CA THR A 204 16.35 -0.45 -9.79
C THR A 204 14.85 -0.80 -9.87
N MET A 205 13.99 0.20 -10.07
CA MET A 205 12.54 0.04 -10.22
C MET A 205 12.21 -0.81 -11.46
N ILE A 206 12.88 -0.59 -12.60
CA ILE A 206 12.71 -1.40 -13.82
C ILE A 206 13.13 -2.85 -13.57
N LEU A 207 14.25 -3.07 -12.90
CA LEU A 207 14.74 -4.42 -12.61
C LEU A 207 13.78 -5.16 -11.68
N CYS A 208 13.30 -4.51 -10.62
CA CYS A 208 12.28 -5.07 -9.72
C CYS A 208 10.99 -5.42 -10.48
N ASN A 209 10.49 -4.51 -11.33
CA ASN A 209 9.31 -4.75 -12.15
C ASN A 209 9.50 -5.97 -13.07
N LYS A 210 10.61 -6.06 -13.79
CA LYS A 210 10.91 -7.22 -14.66
C LYS A 210 10.99 -8.52 -13.87
N ALA A 211 11.63 -8.52 -12.69
CA ALA A 211 11.76 -9.70 -11.84
C ALA A 211 10.37 -10.19 -11.34
N VAL A 212 9.55 -9.28 -10.84
CA VAL A 212 8.20 -9.62 -10.34
C VAL A 212 7.29 -10.08 -11.48
N GLN A 213 7.33 -9.43 -12.64
CA GLN A 213 6.56 -9.87 -13.81
C GLN A 213 7.00 -11.25 -14.30
N ALA A 214 8.31 -11.56 -14.28
CA ALA A 214 8.81 -12.88 -14.65
C ALA A 214 8.32 -13.97 -13.68
N LEU A 215 8.18 -13.66 -12.38
CA LEU A 215 7.59 -14.54 -11.38
C LEU A 215 6.10 -14.76 -11.64
N LEU A 216 5.34 -13.68 -11.85
CA LEU A 216 3.89 -13.74 -12.08
C LEU A 216 3.53 -14.44 -13.39
N ARG A 217 4.39 -14.41 -14.41
CA ARG A 217 4.18 -15.16 -15.66
C ARG A 217 4.10 -16.67 -15.44
N LYS A 218 4.75 -17.19 -14.38
CA LYS A 218 4.73 -18.61 -14.03
C LYS A 218 3.46 -19.00 -13.24
N VAL A 219 2.70 -18.04 -12.75
CA VAL A 219 1.43 -18.29 -12.06
C VAL A 219 0.38 -18.62 -13.12
N GLY A 220 -0.19 -19.82 -13.09
CA GLY A 220 -1.22 -20.28 -14.03
C GLY A 220 -0.69 -20.72 -15.40
N GLY A 221 0.55 -21.22 -15.46
CA GLY A 221 1.14 -21.95 -16.58
C GLY A 221 1.31 -23.42 -16.24
#